data_6b533031cade63bcda5feec677ae8009
#
_entry.id   6b533031cade63bcda5feec677ae8009
#
_cell.length_a   1.000
_cell.length_b   1.000
_cell.length_c   1.000
_cell.angle_alpha   90.00
_cell.angle_beta   90.00
_cell.angle_gamma   90.00
#
_symmetry.space_group_name_H-M   'P 1'
#
loop_
_entity.id
_entity.type
_entity.pdbx_description
1 polymer ?
#
loop_
_entity_poly.entity_id
_entity_poly.type
_entity_poly.pdbx_seq_one_letter_code
_entity_poly.pdbx_strand_id
1 'polypeptide(L)'
;MATLEFYRRLDYDFSIYEGEESLRGLINEGFIGTESLCINEFNYLELNAARDVILCYLRPVAKINKNENSYSLKHIVEHILAKETNGVINDISNGTFILAMYSCGFRIWRTKSDKNCFFNVSDKSIRYLLFHKGYIVIRPIHSYEFPSILHSPDVML
;
A
#
# COMPACT_ATOMS: atom_id res chain seq x y z
N MET A 1 -7.67 -8.83 16.97
CA MET A 1 -7.26 -7.83 16.72
C MET A 1 -5.87 -7.63 16.57
N ALA A 2 -5.53 -7.20 15.61
CA ALA A 2 -4.19 -7.14 15.19
C ALA A 2 -3.44 -5.90 15.56
N THR A 3 -4.07 -5.06 16.29
CA THR A 3 -3.53 -3.76 16.55
C THR A 3 -2.12 -3.74 17.11
N LEU A 4 -1.93 -4.47 18.16
CA LEU A 4 -0.61 -4.49 18.78
C LEU A 4 0.40 -5.21 17.93
N GLU A 5 -0.05 -6.15 17.15
CA GLU A 5 0.85 -6.91 16.31
C GLU A 5 1.46 -6.02 15.25
N PHE A 6 0.66 -5.13 14.67
CA PHE A 6 1.18 -4.20 13.68
C PHE A 6 2.33 -3.40 14.26
N TYR A 7 2.17 -2.91 15.48
CA TYR A 7 3.19 -2.05 16.03
C TYR A 7 4.46 -2.78 16.37
N ARG A 8 4.39 -4.06 16.56
CA ARG A 8 5.57 -4.80 16.92
C ARG A 8 6.40 -5.25 15.76
N ARG A 9 5.93 -5.02 14.55
CA ARG A 9 6.67 -5.40 13.37
C ARG A 9 7.45 -4.22 12.84
N LEU A 10 8.41 -3.78 13.60
CA LEU A 10 9.18 -2.61 13.23
C LEU A 10 10.60 -2.96 12.80
N ASP A 11 10.79 -4.16 12.35
CA ASP A 11 12.12 -4.62 12.04
C ASP A 11 12.47 -4.68 10.56
N TYR A 12 11.57 -4.31 9.69
CA TYR A 12 11.89 -4.34 8.27
C TYR A 12 12.83 -3.19 7.93
N ASP A 13 13.89 -3.50 7.26
CA ASP A 13 14.93 -2.50 6.98
C ASP A 13 14.69 -1.83 5.63
N PHE A 14 14.06 -0.67 5.66
CA PHE A 14 13.78 0.09 4.45
C PHE A 14 15.04 0.78 3.91
N SER A 15 16.09 0.84 4.70
CA SER A 15 17.30 1.53 4.24
C SER A 15 17.96 0.82 3.07
N ILE A 16 17.61 -0.44 2.86
CA ILE A 16 18.17 -1.18 1.72
C ILE A 16 17.76 -0.57 0.38
N TYR A 17 16.75 0.29 0.39
CA TYR A 17 16.27 0.90 -0.85
C TYR A 17 16.89 2.27 -1.13
N GLU A 18 17.70 2.77 -0.21
CA GLU A 18 18.41 4.03 -0.47
C GLU A 18 19.35 3.82 -1.64
N GLY A 19 19.33 4.72 -2.57
CA GLY A 19 20.14 4.57 -3.76
C GLY A 19 19.45 3.90 -4.94
N GLU A 20 18.25 3.37 -4.71
CA GLU A 20 17.48 2.78 -5.81
C GLU A 20 17.05 3.86 -6.77
N GLU A 21 17.39 3.69 -8.03
CA GLU A 21 17.07 4.71 -9.04
C GLU A 21 15.56 4.88 -9.22
N SER A 22 14.81 3.80 -9.10
CA SER A 22 13.36 3.88 -9.24
C SER A 22 12.71 4.72 -8.16
N LEU A 23 13.42 4.99 -7.08
CA LEU A 23 12.88 5.77 -5.97
C LEU A 23 13.50 7.14 -5.85
N ARG A 24 14.33 7.53 -6.83
CA ARG A 24 14.93 8.86 -6.79
C ARG A 24 13.84 9.92 -6.82
N GLY A 25 13.97 10.89 -5.97
CA GLY A 25 12.99 11.97 -5.89
C GLY A 25 11.82 11.69 -4.97
N LEU A 26 11.74 10.48 -4.40
CA LEU A 26 10.64 10.17 -3.50
C LEU A 26 10.88 10.80 -2.14
N ILE A 27 9.94 11.63 -1.73
CA ILE A 27 9.93 12.21 -0.40
C ILE A 27 8.56 11.93 0.20
N ASN A 28 8.32 12.44 1.37
CA ASN A 28 7.10 12.13 2.10
C ASN A 28 5.82 12.42 1.31
N GLU A 29 5.80 13.46 0.51
CA GLU A 29 4.59 13.83 -0.26
C GLU A 29 4.48 13.12 -1.60
N GLY A 30 5.50 12.39 -2.03
CA GLY A 30 5.51 11.72 -3.30
C GLY A 30 6.76 12.02 -4.08
N PHE A 31 6.71 11.82 -5.38
CA PHE A 31 7.86 12.03 -6.26
C PHE A 31 8.00 13.50 -6.66
N ILE A 32 8.41 14.33 -5.72
CA ILE A 32 8.62 15.74 -6.02
C ILE A 32 10.00 16.24 -5.65
N GLY A 33 10.84 15.37 -5.15
CA GLY A 33 12.22 15.73 -4.85
C GLY A 33 13.14 15.42 -6.00
N THR A 34 14.43 15.60 -5.77
CA THR A 34 15.44 15.31 -6.79
C THR A 34 16.55 14.41 -6.29
N GLU A 35 16.58 14.18 -4.99
CA GLU A 35 17.66 13.43 -4.38
C GLU A 35 17.36 11.95 -4.26
N SER A 36 18.35 11.17 -3.90
CA SER A 36 18.14 9.78 -3.58
C SER A 36 17.24 9.67 -2.37
N LEU A 37 16.56 8.54 -2.26
CA LEU A 37 15.70 8.27 -1.12
C LEU A 37 16.47 8.44 0.19
N CYS A 38 15.89 9.16 1.11
CA CYS A 38 16.44 9.32 2.45
C CYS A 38 15.44 8.75 3.44
N ILE A 39 15.73 7.58 3.95
CA ILE A 39 14.77 6.86 4.77
C ILE A 39 14.43 7.58 6.07
N ASN A 40 15.33 8.39 6.55
CA ASN A 40 15.09 9.11 7.80
C ASN A 40 13.98 10.15 7.73
N GLU A 41 13.53 10.45 6.51
CA GLU A 41 12.44 11.40 6.34
C GLU A 41 11.07 10.74 6.40
N PHE A 42 11.03 9.46 6.66
CA PHE A 42 9.78 8.71 6.69
C PHE A 42 9.50 8.18 8.09
N ASN A 43 8.25 7.98 8.39
CA ASN A 43 7.84 7.44 9.68
C ASN A 43 7.87 5.92 9.61
N TYR A 44 8.74 5.32 10.39
CA TYR A 44 8.94 3.88 10.34
C TYR A 44 7.71 3.08 10.77
N LEU A 45 6.98 3.58 11.75
CA LEU A 45 5.78 2.91 12.19
C LEU A 45 4.75 2.85 11.07
N GLU A 46 4.56 3.97 10.39
CA GLU A 46 3.61 4.03 9.29
C GLU A 46 4.05 3.17 8.12
N LEU A 47 5.34 3.16 7.82
CA LEU A 47 5.87 2.32 6.76
C LEU A 47 5.57 0.85 7.02
N ASN A 48 5.85 0.39 8.22
CA ASN A 48 5.66 -1.00 8.55
C ASN A 48 4.19 -1.39 8.63
N ALA A 49 3.36 -0.50 9.16
CA ALA A 49 1.93 -0.78 9.22
C ALA A 49 1.32 -0.86 7.83
N ALA A 50 1.71 0.07 6.95
CA ALA A 50 1.24 0.04 5.57
C ALA A 50 1.70 -1.23 4.88
N ARG A 51 2.94 -1.61 5.10
CA ARG A 51 3.49 -2.83 4.51
C ARG A 51 2.69 -4.06 4.92
N ASP A 52 2.30 -4.13 6.18
CA ASP A 52 1.52 -5.26 6.67
C ASP A 52 0.17 -5.36 5.95
N VAL A 53 -0.53 -4.25 5.80
CA VAL A 53 -1.81 -4.25 5.11
C VAL A 53 -1.61 -4.64 3.64
N ILE A 54 -0.61 -4.09 3.01
CA ILE A 54 -0.34 -4.37 1.60
C ILE A 54 -0.07 -5.85 1.39
N LEU A 55 0.79 -6.42 2.22
CA LEU A 55 1.12 -7.84 2.10
C LEU A 55 -0.07 -8.74 2.35
N CYS A 56 -0.97 -8.33 3.22
CA CYS A 56 -2.13 -9.14 3.52
C CYS A 56 -3.15 -9.13 2.40
N TYR A 57 -3.33 -8.01 1.72
CA TYR A 57 -4.50 -7.85 0.86
C TYR A 57 -4.23 -7.59 -0.61
N LEU A 58 -3.13 -6.93 -0.94
CA LEU A 58 -2.88 -6.58 -2.33
C LEU A 58 -1.97 -7.58 -3.00
N ARG A 59 -2.21 -7.81 -4.28
CA ARG A 59 -1.46 -8.82 -5.03
C ARG A 59 -0.95 -8.25 -6.34
N PRO A 60 0.25 -8.61 -6.76
CA PRO A 60 0.80 -8.10 -8.00
C PRO A 60 0.25 -8.87 -9.22
N VAL A 61 0.30 -8.21 -10.35
CA VAL A 61 -0.01 -8.82 -11.64
C VAL A 61 1.09 -8.40 -12.59
N ALA A 62 1.05 -8.91 -13.82
CA ALA A 62 2.11 -8.63 -14.78
C ALA A 62 2.10 -7.19 -15.29
N LYS A 63 0.94 -6.63 -15.50
CA LYS A 63 0.83 -5.30 -16.11
C LYS A 63 0.60 -4.21 -15.09
N ILE A 64 1.08 -3.02 -15.42
CA ILE A 64 0.81 -1.85 -14.59
C ILE A 64 -0.68 -1.55 -14.65
N ASN A 65 -1.26 -1.29 -13.49
CA ASN A 65 -2.68 -0.99 -13.36
C ASN A 65 -2.84 0.53 -13.31
N LYS A 66 -3.36 1.08 -14.37
CA LYS A 66 -3.52 2.53 -14.46
C LYS A 66 -4.91 3.00 -14.03
N ASN A 67 -5.69 2.12 -13.44
CA ASN A 67 -7.01 2.49 -12.94
C ASN A 67 -6.94 3.20 -11.59
N GLU A 68 -5.89 2.92 -10.82
CA GLU A 68 -5.74 3.50 -9.50
C GLU A 68 -4.33 3.99 -9.32
N ASN A 69 -4.13 5.24 -8.99
CA ASN A 69 -2.79 5.74 -8.73
C ASN A 69 -2.46 5.59 -7.24
N SER A 70 -1.24 5.96 -6.87
CA SER A 70 -0.79 5.80 -5.50
C SER A 70 -1.65 6.56 -4.50
N TYR A 71 -2.14 7.74 -4.88
CA TYR A 71 -2.94 8.55 -3.98
C TYR A 71 -4.28 7.89 -3.67
N SER A 72 -4.96 7.38 -4.68
CA SER A 72 -6.24 6.72 -4.46
C SER A 72 -6.10 5.41 -3.70
N LEU A 73 -5.07 4.64 -4.00
CA LEU A 73 -4.81 3.42 -3.26
C LEU A 73 -4.46 3.71 -1.82
N LYS A 74 -3.69 4.77 -1.60
CA LYS A 74 -3.31 5.18 -0.27
C LYS A 74 -4.53 5.41 0.61
N HIS A 75 -5.55 6.04 0.05
CA HIS A 75 -6.76 6.32 0.82
C HIS A 75 -7.46 5.04 1.25
N ILE A 76 -7.44 4.02 0.42
CA ILE A 76 -8.05 2.75 0.77
C ILE A 76 -7.29 2.10 1.92
N VAL A 77 -5.98 2.12 1.82
CA VAL A 77 -5.14 1.51 2.86
C VAL A 77 -5.25 2.28 4.17
N GLU A 78 -5.32 3.61 4.10
CA GLU A 78 -5.53 4.42 5.29
C GLU A 78 -6.78 4.02 6.03
N HIS A 79 -7.84 3.78 5.29
CA HIS A 79 -9.10 3.42 5.89
C HIS A 79 -8.99 2.10 6.64
N ILE A 80 -8.30 1.15 6.03
CA ILE A 80 -8.08 -0.14 6.67
C ILE A 80 -7.22 0.03 7.92
N LEU A 81 -6.16 0.81 7.81
CA LEU A 81 -5.27 1.06 8.94
C LEU A 81 -6.01 1.70 10.11
N ALA A 82 -6.88 2.66 9.80
CA ALA A 82 -7.65 3.32 10.86
C ALA A 82 -8.51 2.32 11.61
N LYS A 83 -9.10 1.38 10.89
CA LYS A 83 -9.92 0.36 11.53
C LYS A 83 -9.08 -0.63 12.31
N GLU A 84 -8.01 -1.10 11.72
CA GLU A 84 -7.19 -2.13 12.35
C GLU A 84 -6.43 -1.60 13.56
N THR A 85 -6.12 -0.33 13.60
CA THR A 85 -5.35 0.25 14.69
C THR A 85 -6.19 1.09 15.62
N ASN A 86 -7.51 1.04 15.48
CA ASN A 86 -8.43 1.82 16.31
C ASN A 86 -8.10 3.30 16.26
N GLY A 87 -7.76 3.79 15.09
CA GLY A 87 -7.52 5.19 14.87
C GLY A 87 -6.14 5.69 15.19
N VAL A 88 -5.26 4.82 15.67
CA VAL A 88 -3.90 5.26 16.01
C VAL A 88 -3.14 5.66 14.74
N ILE A 89 -3.32 4.89 13.66
CA ILE A 89 -2.78 5.28 12.37
C ILE A 89 -3.98 5.49 11.48
N ASN A 90 -4.29 6.75 11.19
CA ASN A 90 -5.44 7.04 10.34
C ASN A 90 -5.05 7.85 9.12
N ASP A 91 -3.76 8.05 8.90
CA ASP A 91 -3.28 8.87 7.80
C ASP A 91 -1.84 8.47 7.50
N ILE A 92 -1.52 8.23 6.25
CA ILE A 92 -0.15 7.99 5.85
C ILE A 92 0.12 8.86 4.63
N SER A 93 1.36 9.26 4.46
CA SER A 93 1.69 10.11 3.34
C SER A 93 1.74 9.31 2.05
N ASN A 94 1.63 10.01 0.93
CA ASN A 94 1.73 9.38 -0.37
C ASN A 94 3.09 8.70 -0.55
N GLY A 95 4.16 9.36 -0.12
CA GLY A 95 5.49 8.79 -0.23
C GLY A 95 5.67 7.56 0.64
N THR A 96 5.12 7.59 1.85
CA THR A 96 5.14 6.41 2.72
C THR A 96 4.46 5.23 2.05
N PHE A 97 3.30 5.47 1.46
CA PHE A 97 2.58 4.41 0.79
C PHE A 97 3.36 3.87 -0.40
N ILE A 98 3.95 4.75 -1.21
CA ILE A 98 4.73 4.33 -2.38
C ILE A 98 5.91 3.46 -1.94
N LEU A 99 6.63 3.90 -0.92
CA LEU A 99 7.78 3.15 -0.45
C LEU A 99 7.35 1.79 0.11
N ALA A 100 6.25 1.77 0.85
CA ALA A 100 5.74 0.51 1.38
C ALA A 100 5.36 -0.45 0.26
N MET A 101 4.71 0.05 -0.80
CA MET A 101 4.36 -0.79 -1.95
C MET A 101 5.61 -1.34 -2.62
N TYR A 102 6.61 -0.48 -2.80
CA TYR A 102 7.86 -0.92 -3.42
C TYR A 102 8.50 -2.03 -2.60
N SER A 103 8.47 -1.91 -1.29
CA SER A 103 9.07 -2.90 -0.40
C SER A 103 8.34 -4.24 -0.45
N CYS A 104 7.12 -4.24 -0.92
CA CYS A 104 6.35 -5.48 -1.07
C CYS A 104 6.50 -6.09 -2.46
N GLY A 105 7.38 -5.56 -3.28
CA GLY A 105 7.69 -6.14 -4.58
C GLY A 105 6.89 -5.60 -5.74
N PHE A 106 6.11 -4.55 -5.53
CA PHE A 106 5.35 -3.97 -6.62
C PHE A 106 6.25 -3.09 -7.48
N ARG A 107 6.01 -3.12 -8.80
CA ARG A 107 6.74 -2.26 -9.72
C ARG A 107 6.04 -0.92 -9.82
N ILE A 108 6.83 0.11 -10.01
CA ILE A 108 6.35 1.50 -10.10
C ILE A 108 6.41 1.97 -11.54
N TRP A 109 5.37 2.66 -11.98
CA TRP A 109 5.37 3.34 -13.26
C TRP A 109 4.86 4.76 -13.02
N ARG A 110 5.59 5.76 -13.53
CA ARG A 110 5.23 7.14 -13.30
C ARG A 110 5.63 8.01 -14.47
N THR A 111 4.95 9.14 -14.61
CA THR A 111 5.37 10.16 -15.54
C THR A 111 6.26 11.13 -14.78
N LYS A 112 7.10 11.84 -15.52
CA LYS A 112 8.07 12.71 -14.87
C LYS A 112 7.47 13.80 -14.01
N SER A 113 6.34 14.35 -14.41
CA SER A 113 5.80 15.51 -13.73
C SER A 113 4.79 15.16 -12.64
N ASP A 114 4.47 13.89 -12.47
CA ASP A 114 3.46 13.49 -11.51
C ASP A 114 4.08 13.03 -10.22
N LYS A 115 3.60 13.53 -9.11
CA LYS A 115 4.08 13.10 -7.80
C LYS A 115 3.56 11.72 -7.42
N ASN A 116 2.49 11.27 -8.08
CA ASN A 116 1.91 9.97 -7.85
C ASN A 116 2.47 8.96 -8.85
N CYS A 117 2.19 7.71 -8.62
CA CYS A 117 2.61 6.66 -9.54
C CYS A 117 1.53 5.58 -9.60
N PHE A 118 1.75 4.64 -10.50
CA PHE A 118 0.89 3.47 -10.64
C PHE A 118 1.71 2.23 -10.35
N PHE A 119 1.03 1.15 -10.03
CA PHE A 119 1.70 -0.10 -9.67
C PHE A 119 1.09 -1.26 -10.45
N ASN A 120 1.80 -2.36 -10.50
CA ASN A 120 1.27 -3.59 -11.10
C ASN A 120 0.44 -4.34 -10.06
N VAL A 121 -0.64 -3.73 -9.62
CA VAL A 121 -1.50 -4.28 -8.57
C VAL A 121 -2.78 -4.82 -9.17
N SER A 122 -3.25 -5.94 -8.65
CA SER A 122 -4.43 -6.61 -9.15
C SER A 122 -5.71 -5.84 -8.81
N ASP A 123 -6.54 -5.58 -9.83
CA ASP A 123 -7.85 -4.97 -9.61
C ASP A 123 -8.71 -5.86 -8.72
N LYS A 124 -8.59 -7.16 -8.89
CA LYS A 124 -9.35 -8.09 -8.08
C LYS A 124 -8.98 -7.97 -6.61
N SER A 125 -7.70 -7.83 -6.31
CA SER A 125 -7.29 -7.68 -4.93
C SER A 125 -7.76 -6.34 -4.34
N ILE A 126 -7.80 -5.30 -5.14
CA ILE A 126 -8.31 -4.02 -4.70
C ILE A 126 -9.81 -4.13 -4.39
N ARG A 127 -10.56 -4.76 -5.27
CA ARG A 127 -12.00 -4.95 -5.05
C ARG A 127 -12.28 -5.79 -3.81
N TYR A 128 -11.48 -6.82 -3.62
CA TYR A 128 -11.62 -7.66 -2.43
C TYR A 128 -11.43 -6.81 -1.16
N LEU A 129 -10.40 -5.97 -1.17
CA LEU A 129 -10.11 -5.13 -0.04
C LEU A 129 -11.26 -4.17 0.24
N LEU A 130 -11.74 -3.51 -0.81
CA LEU A 130 -12.83 -2.57 -0.67
C LEU A 130 -14.10 -3.21 -0.14
N PHE A 131 -14.45 -4.34 -0.67
CA PHE A 131 -15.68 -5.03 -0.28
C PHE A 131 -15.56 -5.66 1.09
N HIS A 132 -14.53 -6.44 1.26
CA HIS A 132 -14.39 -7.27 2.46
C HIS A 132 -14.18 -6.44 3.72
N LYS A 133 -13.47 -5.34 3.60
CA LYS A 133 -13.22 -4.50 4.76
C LYS A 133 -14.27 -3.42 4.97
N GLY A 134 -15.29 -3.41 4.14
CA GLY A 134 -16.39 -2.48 4.33
C GLY A 134 -16.13 -1.06 3.91
N TYR A 135 -15.09 -0.85 3.13
CA TYR A 135 -14.78 0.49 2.64
C TYR A 135 -15.89 0.97 1.72
N ILE A 136 -16.35 0.08 0.84
CA ILE A 136 -17.48 0.35 -0.01
C ILE A 136 -18.52 -0.69 0.29
N VAL A 137 -19.65 -0.24 0.68
CA VAL A 137 -20.68 -1.13 1.07
C VAL A 137 -21.65 -1.47 0.03
N ILE A 138 -21.31 -1.78 -1.13
CA ILE A 138 -22.28 -2.02 -2.10
C ILE A 138 -21.85 -3.03 -3.01
N ARG A 139 -22.46 -3.38 -4.00
CA ARG A 139 -22.13 -4.29 -5.00
C ARG A 139 -22.07 -5.67 -4.47
N PRO A 140 -23.16 -6.16 -3.91
CA PRO A 140 -23.15 -7.52 -3.39
C PRO A 140 -22.76 -8.53 -4.43
N ILE A 141 -22.99 -8.22 -5.68
CA ILE A 141 -22.63 -9.16 -6.73
C ILE A 141 -21.15 -9.42 -6.77
N HIS A 142 -20.38 -8.54 -6.22
CA HIS A 142 -18.94 -8.73 -6.26
C HIS A 142 -18.45 -9.65 -5.16
N SER A 143 -19.24 -9.86 -4.15
CA SER A 143 -18.80 -10.65 -3.04
C SER A 143 -18.56 -12.10 -3.40
N TYR A 144 -19.34 -12.63 -4.30
CA TYR A 144 -19.18 -14.03 -4.60
C TYR A 144 -17.93 -14.32 -5.41
N GLU A 145 -17.28 -13.29 -5.89
CA GLU A 145 -16.04 -13.47 -6.59
C GLU A 145 -14.92 -13.86 -5.66
N PHE A 146 -15.14 -13.67 -4.37
CA PHE A 146 -14.08 -13.88 -3.42
C PHE A 146 -14.35 -14.99 -2.40
N PRO A 147 -15.42 -15.75 -2.51
CA PRO A 147 -15.72 -16.68 -1.41
C PRO A 147 -14.62 -17.65 -1.11
N SER A 148 -13.93 -18.09 -2.12
CA SER A 148 -12.88 -19.07 -1.89
C SER A 148 -11.64 -18.44 -1.27
N ILE A 149 -11.52 -17.16 -1.30
CA ILE A 149 -10.35 -16.51 -0.77
C ILE A 149 -10.62 -15.77 0.51
N LEU A 150 -11.84 -15.81 0.99
CA LEU A 150 -12.18 -15.12 2.21
C LEU A 150 -11.62 -15.74 3.46
N HIS A 151 -11.20 -16.98 3.38
CA HIS A 151 -10.70 -17.64 4.56
C HIS A 151 -9.39 -17.10 5.01
N SER A 152 -8.59 -16.65 4.10
CA SER A 152 -7.29 -16.15 4.43
C SER A 152 -6.80 -15.22 3.35
N PRO A 153 -6.30 -14.05 3.73
CA PRO A 153 -5.73 -13.13 2.75
C PRO A 153 -4.58 -13.76 1.97
N ASP A 154 -3.91 -14.70 2.58
CA ASP A 154 -2.78 -15.34 1.93
C ASP A 154 -3.16 -16.12 0.71
N VAL A 155 -4.40 -16.50 0.61
CA VAL A 155 -4.86 -17.32 -0.49
C VAL A 155 -5.52 -16.53 -1.56
N MET A 156 -5.47 -15.24 -1.43
CA MET A 156 -6.17 -14.38 -2.31
C MET A 156 -5.82 -14.51 -3.74
N LEU A 157 -4.68 -14.90 -4.05
CA LEU A 157 -4.31 -15.09 -5.41
C LEU A 157 -4.75 -16.41 -5.92
#